data_0f98e06910665e839b35b17801a9645c
#
_entry.id   0f98e06910665e839b35b17801a9645c
#
_cell.length_a   1.000
_cell.length_b   1.000
_cell.length_c   1.000
_cell.angle_alpha   90.00
_cell.angle_beta   90.00
_cell.angle_gamma   90.00
#
_symmetry.space_group_name_H-M   'P 1'
#
loop_
_entity.id
_entity.type
_entity.pdbx_description
1 polymer ?
#
loop_
_entity_poly.entity_id
_entity_poly.type
_entity_poly.pdbx_seq_one_letter_code
_entity_poly.pdbx_strand_id
1 'polypeptide(L)' 'MKWKEILEQFKDEWVLIEVKEVDENFDLKEGDVIAHSKDKEELYRKLLEIKPRSFSIEYTGEIPKDLAFV' A
#
# COMPACT_ATOMS: atom_id res chain seq x y z
N MET A 1 -0.84 8.59 8.25
CA MET A 1 0.40 8.90 7.51
C MET A 1 0.06 9.31 6.07
N LYS A 2 0.78 10.28 5.58
CA LYS A 2 0.66 10.66 4.17
C LYS A 2 1.45 9.68 3.31
N TRP A 3 1.03 9.52 2.06
CA TRP A 3 1.67 8.60 1.13
C TRP A 3 3.18 8.83 1.02
N LYS A 4 3.60 10.08 0.99
CA LYS A 4 5.01 10.42 0.92
C LYS A 4 5.80 9.89 2.11
N GLU A 5 5.21 9.95 3.31
CA GLU A 5 5.85 9.43 4.52
C GLU A 5 5.96 7.91 4.46
N ILE A 6 4.94 7.26 3.91
CA ILE A 6 4.94 5.81 3.74
C ILE A 6 6.09 5.40 2.81
N LEU A 7 6.27 6.10 1.71
CA LEU A 7 7.35 5.82 0.77
C LEU A 7 8.74 6.00 1.41
N GLU A 8 8.85 6.90 2.35
CA GLU A 8 10.12 7.15 3.04
C GLU A 8 10.44 6.08 4.10
N GLN A 9 9.42 5.61 4.80
CA GLN A 9 9.60 4.61 5.86
C GLN A 9 9.68 3.18 5.36
N PHE A 10 8.93 2.86 4.34
CA PHE A 10 8.87 1.50 3.78
C PHE A 10 9.41 1.53 2.36
N LYS A 11 10.54 0.87 2.14
CA LYS A 11 11.19 0.85 0.84
C LYS A 11 11.23 -0.56 0.28
N ASP A 12 10.88 -0.68 -0.99
CA ASP A 12 10.88 -1.95 -1.71
C ASP A 12 10.03 -3.01 -1.00
N GLU A 13 8.88 -2.58 -0.47
CA GLU A 13 7.97 -3.47 0.22
C GLU A 13 6.53 -3.24 -0.22
N TRP A 14 5.70 -4.24 0.00
CA TRP A 14 4.26 -4.12 -0.13
C TRP A 14 3.72 -3.62 1.20
N VAL A 15 2.77 -2.69 1.14
CA VAL A 15 2.13 -2.15 2.35
C VAL A 15 0.62 -2.30 2.24
N LEU A 16 0.00 -2.71 3.34
CA LEU A 16 -1.44 -2.73 3.48
C LEU A 16 -1.84 -1.50 4.27
N ILE A 17 -2.64 -0.66 3.66
CA ILE A 17 -2.98 0.64 4.20
C ILE A 17 -4.49 0.74 4.42
N GLU A 18 -4.89 1.18 5.61
CA GLU A 18 -6.26 1.58 5.85
C GLU A 18 -6.41 3.01 5.34
N VAL A 19 -7.25 3.18 4.32
CA VAL A 19 -7.42 4.46 3.66
C VAL A 19 -8.21 5.42 4.54
N LYS A 20 -7.63 6.59 4.81
CA LYS A 20 -8.29 7.65 5.59
C LYS A 20 -8.83 8.75 4.68
N GLU A 21 -8.08 9.10 3.66
CA GLU A 21 -8.46 10.16 2.74
C GLU A 21 -7.90 9.89 1.35
N VAL A 22 -8.68 10.18 0.34
CA VAL A 22 -8.25 10.13 -1.06
C VAL A 22 -8.46 11.52 -1.68
N ASP A 23 -7.74 11.79 -2.77
CA ASP A 23 -7.89 13.04 -3.49
C ASP A 23 -9.01 12.94 -4.54
N GLU A 24 -9.16 13.97 -5.36
CA GLU A 24 -10.20 14.03 -6.38
C GLU A 24 -10.11 12.91 -7.43
N ASN A 25 -8.91 12.35 -7.62
CA ASN A 25 -8.67 11.26 -8.56
C ASN A 25 -8.72 9.89 -7.89
N PHE A 26 -9.13 9.84 -6.63
CA PHE A 26 -9.14 8.62 -5.82
C PHE A 26 -7.76 8.05 -5.54
N ASP A 27 -6.71 8.89 -5.65
CA ASP A 27 -5.37 8.50 -5.25
C ASP A 27 -5.24 8.63 -3.74
N LEU A 28 -4.46 7.73 -3.14
CA LEU A 28 -4.26 7.72 -1.69
C LEU A 28 -3.57 9.01 -1.24
N LYS A 29 -4.25 9.77 -0.38
CA LYS A 29 -3.71 10.97 0.21
C LYS A 29 -3.20 10.74 1.61
N GLU A 30 -3.97 10.04 2.42
CA GLU A 30 -3.61 9.74 3.79
C GLU A 30 -4.17 8.38 4.20
N GLY A 31 -3.38 7.63 4.97
CA GLY A 31 -3.79 6.34 5.47
C GLY A 31 -2.86 5.84 6.55
N ASP A 32 -3.27 4.77 7.22
CA ASP A 32 -2.46 4.12 8.23
C ASP A 32 -1.96 2.78 7.72
N VAL A 33 -0.66 2.55 7.88
CA VAL A 33 -0.07 1.26 7.50
C VAL A 33 -0.44 0.23 8.56
N ILE A 34 -1.21 -0.77 8.16
CA ILE A 34 -1.65 -1.85 9.03
C ILE A 34 -0.61 -2.97 9.05
N ALA A 35 -0.03 -3.25 7.90
CA ALA A 35 0.96 -4.30 7.74
C ALA A 35 1.86 -4.00 6.55
N HIS A 36 3.03 -4.59 6.54
CA HIS A 36 3.96 -4.48 5.43
C HIS A 36 4.74 -5.77 5.28
N SER A 37 5.15 -6.08 4.08
CA SER A 37 5.94 -7.27 3.80
C SER A 37 6.55 -7.16 2.42
N LYS A 38 7.64 -7.89 2.20
CA LYS A 38 8.21 -8.03 0.86
C LYS A 38 7.40 -9.01 0.04
N ASP A 39 6.56 -9.81 0.69
CA ASP A 39 5.70 -10.79 0.06
C ASP A 39 4.25 -10.31 0.11
N LYS A 40 3.67 -10.09 -1.06
CA LYS A 40 2.29 -9.62 -1.19
C LYS A 40 1.28 -10.59 -0.56
N GLU A 41 1.55 -11.88 -0.63
CA GLU A 41 0.63 -12.89 -0.07
C GLU A 41 0.45 -12.76 1.44
N GLU A 42 1.50 -12.34 2.14
CA GLU A 42 1.40 -12.11 3.58
C GLU A 42 0.40 -11.01 3.89
N LEU A 43 0.34 -10.00 3.04
CA LEU A 43 -0.62 -8.91 3.21
C LEU A 43 -2.05 -9.38 3.01
N TYR A 44 -2.27 -10.28 2.07
CA TYR A 44 -3.59 -10.86 1.86
C TYR A 44 -4.06 -11.66 3.08
N ARG A 45 -3.15 -12.38 3.72
CA ARG A 45 -3.47 -13.11 4.95
C ARG A 45 -3.84 -12.15 6.07
N LYS A 46 -3.09 -11.06 6.21
CA LYS A 46 -3.40 -10.03 7.21
C LYS A 46 -4.74 -9.36 6.92
N LEU A 47 -5.02 -9.12 5.65
CA LEU A 47 -6.29 -8.55 5.24
C LEU A 47 -7.48 -9.41 5.68
N LEU A 48 -7.35 -10.73 5.55
CA LEU A 48 -8.39 -11.66 5.96
C LEU A 48 -8.58 -11.68 7.49
N GLU A 49 -7.53 -11.44 8.24
CA GLU A 49 -7.59 -11.38 9.70
C GLU A 49 -8.20 -10.08 10.21
N ILE A 50 -7.76 -8.96 9.64
CA ILE A 50 -8.11 -7.62 10.13
C ILE A 50 -9.44 -7.13 9.56
N LYS A 51 -9.71 -7.44 8.30
CA LYS A 51 -10.93 -7.03 7.57
C LYS A 51 -11.23 -5.53 7.69
N PRO A 52 -10.31 -4.66 7.25
CA PRO A 52 -10.54 -3.23 7.31
C PRO A 52 -11.67 -2.80 6.38
N ARG A 53 -12.35 -1.70 6.69
CA ARG A 53 -13.44 -1.19 5.87
C ARG A 53 -12.98 -0.66 4.54
N SER A 54 -11.90 0.11 4.57
CA SER A 54 -11.31 0.68 3.37
C SER A 54 -9.83 0.39 3.39
N PHE A 55 -9.32 -0.23 2.36
CA PHE A 55 -7.91 -0.60 2.32
C PHE A 55 -7.33 -0.41 0.93
N SER A 56 -6.01 -0.33 0.89
CA SER A 56 -5.26 -0.33 -0.34
C SER A 56 -3.99 -1.14 -0.12
N ILE A 57 -3.59 -1.91 -1.11
CA ILE A 57 -2.31 -2.61 -1.09
C ILE A 57 -1.44 -1.93 -2.14
N GLU A 58 -0.35 -1.35 -1.69
CA GLU A 58 0.54 -0.58 -2.54
C GLU A 58 1.97 -1.10 -2.44
N TYR A 59 2.72 -0.93 -3.51
CA TYR A 59 4.13 -1.26 -3.53
C TYR A 59 4.96 0.02 -3.44
N THR A 60 5.90 0.05 -2.50
CA THR A 60 6.72 1.24 -2.26
C THR A 60 8.00 1.26 -3.09
N GLY A 61 8.33 0.14 -3.72
CA GLY A 61 9.52 0.05 -4.56
C GLY A 61 9.27 0.59 -5.96
N GLU A 62 10.32 0.54 -6.77
CA GLU A 62 10.24 0.97 -8.15
C GLU A 62 9.87 -0.21 -9.05
N ILE A 63 8.79 -0.07 -9.80
CA ILE A 63 8.36 -1.11 -10.73
C ILE A 63 9.17 -0.95 -12.03
N PRO A 64 9.88 -2.00 -12.48
CA PRO A 64 10.64 -1.93 -13.73
C PRO A 64 9.73 -1.56 -14.90
N LYS A 65 10.16 -0.60 -15.71
CA LYS A 65 9.38 -0.14 -16.85
C LYS A 65 9.08 -1.24 -17.86
N ASP A 66 9.96 -2.19 -17.98
CA ASP A 66 9.80 -3.31 -18.89
C ASP A 66 8.59 -4.18 -18.56
N LEU A 67 8.20 -4.21 -17.31
CA LEU A 67 7.04 -4.97 -16.85
C LEU A 67 5.74 -4.18 -17.00
N ALA A 68 5.83 -2.90 -17.29
CA ALA A 68 4.67 -2.05 -17.42
C ALA A 68 4.02 -2.11 -18.79
N PHE A 69 4.68 -2.74 -19.75
CA PHE A 69 4.18 -2.89 -21.11
C PHE A 69 3.70 -4.30 -21.37
N VAL A 70 2.49 -4.50 -21.06
CA VAL A 70 1.88 -5.81 -21.33
C VAL A 70 0.60 -5.61 -22.12
#